data_28c139b7d2478ac5d50de63c01dd6be2
#
_entry.id   28c139b7d2478ac5d50de63c01dd6be2
#
_cell.length_a   1.000
_cell.length_b   1.000
_cell.length_c   1.000
_cell.angle_alpha   90.00
_cell.angle_beta   90.00
_cell.angle_gamma   90.00
#
_symmetry.space_group_name_H-M   'P 1'
#
loop_
_entity.id
_entity.type
_entity.pdbx_description
1 polymer ?
#
loop_
_entity_poly.entity_id
_entity_poly.type
_entity_poly.pdbx_seq_one_letter_code
_entity_poly.pdbx_strand_id
1 'polypeptide(L)'
;HTAYRRQRQMCIRDRPGPGPGLSWFEIDVLEFNEQFFSVLSLIASVLTLVGIILLRPFMANNSIAKIIIILSIAGAILFLPSVGMYYGFHEWTSSITNGVVDAKFIAILNTALESPLGQISMIPLLAWIAKNAPSHLKATFFAVFASFTNLALSASALGTKYLNEIYVITREVKDKVTSAILTTADYSDLGILLISVTLMTLSLIHISEPTRR
;
A
#
# COMPACT_ATOMS: atom_id res chain seq x y z
N HIS A 1 17.24 -23.21 10.90
CA HIS A 1 16.70 -22.01 11.57
C HIS A 1 16.83 -20.70 10.75
N THR A 2 17.87 -20.56 9.91
CA THR A 2 18.09 -19.34 9.09
C THR A 2 17.15 -19.24 7.88
N ALA A 3 16.79 -20.35 7.23
CA ALA A 3 15.88 -20.35 6.08
C ALA A 3 14.45 -19.93 6.47
N TYR A 4 13.94 -20.41 7.60
CA TYR A 4 12.61 -20.08 8.12
C TYR A 4 12.49 -18.60 8.53
N ARG A 5 13.55 -18.00 9.09
CA ARG A 5 13.60 -16.54 9.33
C ARG A 5 13.59 -15.74 8.03
N ARG A 6 14.22 -16.23 6.95
CA ARG A 6 14.27 -15.56 5.65
C ARG A 6 12.91 -15.54 4.95
N GLN A 7 12.16 -16.63 5.05
CA GLN A 7 10.84 -16.75 4.45
C GLN A 7 9.81 -15.78 5.09
N ARG A 8 9.89 -15.55 6.42
CA ARG A 8 9.04 -14.57 7.11
C ARG A 8 9.26 -13.13 6.66
N GLN A 9 10.47 -12.74 6.28
CA GLN A 9 10.78 -11.36 5.87
C GLN A 9 10.28 -11.02 4.46
N MET A 10 10.04 -12.00 3.61
CA MET A 10 9.50 -11.79 2.27
C MET A 10 7.99 -11.53 2.25
N CYS A 11 7.23 -12.09 3.19
CA CYS A 11 5.77 -12.00 3.22
C CYS A 11 5.21 -10.61 3.59
N ILE A 12 6.03 -9.67 4.04
CA ILE A 12 5.56 -8.41 4.65
C ILE A 12 5.17 -7.36 3.61
N ARG A 13 5.73 -7.43 2.41
CA ARG A 13 5.42 -6.48 1.33
C ARG A 13 4.10 -6.81 0.60
N ASP A 14 3.67 -8.06 0.67
CA ASP A 14 2.69 -8.64 -0.25
C ASP A 14 1.37 -8.91 0.46
N ARG A 15 0.86 -7.88 1.16
CA ARG A 15 -0.45 -7.89 1.78
C ARG A 15 -1.54 -7.69 0.73
N PRO A 16 -2.71 -8.32 0.90
CA PRO A 16 -3.88 -7.98 0.11
C PRO A 16 -4.21 -6.49 0.22
N GLY A 17 -4.57 -5.88 -0.89
CA GLY A 17 -5.00 -4.49 -0.95
C GLY A 17 -6.52 -4.36 -1.03
N PRO A 18 -7.06 -3.12 -1.03
CA PRO A 18 -8.49 -2.89 -1.17
C PRO A 18 -9.03 -3.19 -2.57
N GLY A 19 -8.14 -3.44 -3.55
CA GLY A 19 -8.56 -3.66 -4.94
C GLY A 19 -9.04 -2.38 -5.63
N PRO A 20 -9.76 -2.50 -6.75
CA PRO A 20 -10.18 -1.37 -7.56
C PRO A 20 -11.30 -0.54 -6.93
N GLY A 21 -12.02 -1.09 -5.94
CA GLY A 21 -13.16 -0.43 -5.30
C GLY A 21 -12.81 0.91 -4.66
N LEU A 22 -11.61 1.03 -4.07
CA LEU A 22 -11.14 2.30 -3.52
C LEU A 22 -10.97 3.36 -4.62
N SER A 23 -10.33 3.02 -5.73
CA SER A 23 -10.14 3.97 -6.84
C SER A 23 -11.47 4.36 -7.50
N TRP A 24 -12.43 3.46 -7.57
CA TRP A 24 -13.78 3.79 -8.04
C TRP A 24 -14.48 4.78 -7.11
N PHE A 25 -14.40 4.56 -5.81
CA PHE A 25 -14.91 5.50 -4.82
C PHE A 25 -14.24 6.87 -4.92
N GLU A 26 -12.94 6.92 -5.09
CA GLU A 26 -12.18 8.16 -5.25
C GLU A 26 -12.60 8.94 -6.51
N ILE A 27 -12.92 8.24 -7.60
CA ILE A 27 -13.38 8.86 -8.85
C ILE A 27 -14.84 9.27 -8.76
N ASP A 28 -15.72 8.37 -8.32
CA ASP A 28 -17.17 8.53 -8.45
C ASP A 28 -17.77 9.33 -7.29
N VAL A 29 -17.18 9.27 -6.09
CA VAL A 29 -17.68 9.94 -4.88
C VAL A 29 -16.83 11.14 -4.48
N LEU A 30 -15.50 11.02 -4.51
CA LEU A 30 -14.60 12.13 -4.17
C LEU A 30 -14.27 13.02 -5.39
N GLU A 31 -14.78 12.68 -6.57
CA GLU A 31 -14.64 13.46 -7.80
C GLU A 31 -13.17 13.71 -8.20
N PHE A 32 -12.30 12.70 -7.97
CA PHE A 32 -10.91 12.76 -8.42
C PHE A 32 -10.86 12.47 -9.92
N ASN A 33 -10.37 13.43 -10.69
CA ASN A 33 -10.21 13.27 -12.13
C ASN A 33 -8.84 12.63 -12.48
N GLU A 34 -8.71 12.14 -13.72
CA GLU A 34 -7.47 11.50 -14.20
C GLU A 34 -6.25 12.44 -14.13
N GLN A 35 -6.46 13.73 -14.34
CA GLN A 35 -5.40 14.73 -14.23
C GLN A 35 -4.88 14.83 -12.79
N PHE A 36 -5.77 14.75 -11.79
CA PHE A 36 -5.37 14.75 -10.38
C PHE A 36 -4.54 13.52 -10.03
N PHE A 37 -4.92 12.32 -10.48
CA PHE A 37 -4.11 11.12 -10.29
C PHE A 37 -2.74 11.23 -10.96
N SER A 38 -2.65 11.88 -12.12
CA SER A 38 -1.37 12.14 -12.79
C SER A 38 -0.47 13.05 -11.96
N VAL A 39 -1.03 14.09 -11.35
CA VAL A 39 -0.31 14.99 -10.42
C VAL A 39 0.14 14.23 -9.17
N LEU A 40 -0.71 13.41 -8.57
CA LEU A 40 -0.32 12.56 -7.42
C LEU A 40 0.83 11.62 -7.78
N SER A 41 0.79 11.00 -8.95
CA SER A 41 1.84 10.11 -9.45
C SER A 41 3.18 10.85 -9.66
N LEU A 42 3.12 12.09 -10.16
CA LEU A 42 4.32 12.94 -10.30
C LEU A 42 4.90 13.28 -8.94
N ILE A 43 4.07 13.73 -7.99
CA ILE A 43 4.49 14.03 -6.61
C ILE A 43 5.10 12.77 -5.98
N ALA A 44 4.44 11.62 -6.11
CA ALA A 44 4.94 10.35 -5.60
C ALA A 44 6.32 10.00 -6.15
N SER A 45 6.52 10.15 -7.46
CA SER A 45 7.79 9.82 -8.12
C SER A 45 8.94 10.71 -7.64
N VAL A 46 8.71 12.02 -7.56
CA VAL A 46 9.71 12.99 -7.08
C VAL A 46 10.05 12.73 -5.61
N LEU A 47 9.04 12.59 -4.75
CA LEU A 47 9.25 12.38 -3.32
C LEU A 47 9.85 11.01 -2.99
N THR A 48 9.59 9.99 -3.81
CA THR A 48 10.28 8.71 -3.69
C THR A 48 11.78 8.86 -3.90
N LEU A 49 12.22 9.59 -4.92
CA LEU A 49 13.64 9.85 -5.17
C LEU A 49 14.28 10.64 -4.02
N VAL A 50 13.62 11.71 -3.57
CA VAL A 50 14.06 12.50 -2.42
C VAL A 50 14.12 11.63 -1.16
N GLY A 51 13.09 10.81 -0.94
CA GLY A 51 13.01 9.91 0.22
C GLY A 51 14.15 8.90 0.28
N ILE A 52 14.55 8.32 -0.85
CA ILE A 52 15.69 7.39 -0.91
C ILE A 52 16.97 8.08 -0.41
N ILE A 53 17.20 9.32 -0.80
CA ILE A 53 18.38 10.09 -0.40
C ILE A 53 18.33 10.43 1.09
N LEU A 54 17.20 11.00 1.56
CA LEU A 54 17.02 11.45 2.94
C LEU A 54 17.01 10.28 3.94
N LEU A 55 16.41 9.15 3.57
CA LEU A 55 16.26 8.01 4.44
C LEU A 55 17.42 6.98 4.33
N ARG A 56 18.42 7.29 3.51
CA ARG A 56 19.64 6.46 3.40
C ARG A 56 20.30 6.16 4.76
N PRO A 57 20.54 7.15 5.67
CA PRO A 57 21.12 6.87 6.97
C PRO A 57 20.23 5.98 7.84
N PHE A 58 18.90 6.14 7.76
CA PHE A 58 17.96 5.28 8.44
C PHE A 58 18.07 3.82 7.97
N MET A 59 18.14 3.59 6.66
CA MET A 59 18.31 2.26 6.06
C MET A 59 19.65 1.62 6.41
N ALA A 60 20.73 2.41 6.49
CA ALA A 60 22.07 1.92 6.78
C ALA A 60 22.27 1.54 8.25
N ASN A 61 21.66 2.27 9.17
CA ASN A 61 21.89 2.15 10.61
C ASN A 61 20.91 1.22 11.34
N ASN A 62 19.87 0.74 10.66
CA ASN A 62 18.86 -0.11 11.29
C ASN A 62 18.85 -1.52 10.68
N SER A 63 18.49 -2.50 11.50
CA SER A 63 18.28 -3.86 11.02
C SER A 63 17.05 -3.95 10.09
N ILE A 64 17.09 -4.86 9.15
CA ILE A 64 15.97 -5.08 8.20
C ILE A 64 14.65 -5.34 8.95
N ALA A 65 14.69 -6.15 10.04
CA ALA A 65 13.50 -6.43 10.85
C ALA A 65 12.91 -5.15 11.46
N LYS A 66 13.77 -4.26 12.00
CA LYS A 66 13.33 -2.98 12.57
C LYS A 66 12.73 -2.06 11.50
N ILE A 67 13.36 -1.99 10.33
CA ILE A 67 12.84 -1.20 9.20
C ILE A 67 11.43 -1.69 8.83
N ILE A 68 11.24 -3.01 8.70
CA ILE A 68 9.97 -3.60 8.34
C ILE A 68 8.87 -3.29 9.36
N ILE A 69 9.17 -3.43 10.67
CA ILE A 69 8.20 -3.11 11.74
C ILE A 69 7.79 -1.63 11.66
N ILE A 70 8.76 -0.73 11.55
CA ILE A 70 8.48 0.72 11.45
C ILE A 70 7.65 1.02 10.21
N LEU A 71 7.98 0.43 9.06
CA LEU A 71 7.23 0.62 7.83
C LEU A 71 5.81 0.04 7.88
N SER A 72 5.61 -1.10 8.57
CA SER A 72 4.28 -1.67 8.75
C SER A 72 3.39 -0.78 9.62
N ILE A 73 3.94 -0.23 10.70
CA ILE A 73 3.22 0.72 11.56
C ILE A 73 2.92 2.01 10.79
N ALA A 74 3.93 2.59 10.15
CA ALA A 74 3.78 3.81 9.37
C ALA A 74 2.76 3.61 8.22
N GLY A 75 2.84 2.51 7.49
CA GLY A 75 1.90 2.18 6.42
C GLY A 75 0.47 2.01 6.91
N ALA A 76 0.25 1.40 8.09
CA ALA A 76 -1.09 1.31 8.67
C ALA A 76 -1.64 2.68 9.09
N ILE A 77 -0.80 3.53 9.69
CA ILE A 77 -1.20 4.90 10.07
C ILE A 77 -1.50 5.75 8.83
N LEU A 78 -0.65 5.68 7.80
CA LEU A 78 -0.84 6.42 6.55
C LEU A 78 -2.02 5.91 5.71
N PHE A 79 -2.52 4.71 5.99
CA PHE A 79 -3.75 4.22 5.35
C PHE A 79 -5.03 4.72 6.03
N LEU A 80 -4.95 5.20 7.29
CA LEU A 80 -6.12 5.72 8.02
C LEU A 80 -6.81 6.92 7.35
N PRO A 81 -6.12 7.87 6.71
CA PRO A 81 -6.79 8.92 5.94
C PRO A 81 -7.72 8.40 4.85
N SER A 82 -7.36 7.33 4.15
CA SER A 82 -8.22 6.69 3.14
C SER A 82 -9.47 6.07 3.78
N VAL A 83 -9.32 5.42 4.94
CA VAL A 83 -10.45 4.95 5.74
C VAL A 83 -11.32 6.13 6.20
N GLY A 84 -10.69 7.19 6.71
CA GLY A 84 -11.37 8.40 7.17
C GLY A 84 -12.14 9.11 6.06
N MET A 85 -11.60 9.19 4.85
CA MET A 85 -12.30 9.78 3.70
C MET A 85 -13.58 9.04 3.35
N TYR A 86 -13.60 7.72 3.48
CA TYR A 86 -14.83 6.93 3.30
C TYR A 86 -15.92 7.29 4.34
N TYR A 87 -15.52 7.54 5.60
CA TYR A 87 -16.44 7.93 6.68
C TYR A 87 -16.71 9.45 6.79
N GLY A 88 -16.39 10.22 5.74
CA GLY A 88 -16.69 11.66 5.69
C GLY A 88 -15.69 12.55 6.47
N PHE A 89 -14.54 12.03 6.88
CA PHE A 89 -13.52 12.82 7.57
C PHE A 89 -13.09 14.07 6.79
N HIS A 90 -13.04 14.00 5.47
CA HIS A 90 -12.73 15.12 4.59
C HIS A 90 -13.79 16.22 4.62
N GLU A 91 -15.06 15.89 4.82
CA GLU A 91 -16.14 16.87 4.97
C GLU A 91 -16.01 17.63 6.31
N TRP A 92 -15.72 16.88 7.37
CA TRP A 92 -15.50 17.47 8.70
C TRP A 92 -14.28 18.40 8.71
N THR A 93 -13.13 17.98 8.14
CA THR A 93 -11.93 18.82 8.05
C THR A 93 -12.16 20.03 7.17
N SER A 94 -12.86 19.87 6.05
CA SER A 94 -13.22 20.98 5.15
C SER A 94 -14.10 22.02 5.85
N SER A 95 -15.07 21.59 6.66
CA SER A 95 -15.96 22.49 7.38
C SER A 95 -15.22 23.34 8.43
N ILE A 96 -14.25 22.76 9.15
CA ILE A 96 -13.44 23.46 10.16
C ILE A 96 -12.41 24.40 9.53
N THR A 97 -11.88 24.03 8.36
CA THR A 97 -10.79 24.78 7.71
C THR A 97 -11.27 25.70 6.60
N ASN A 98 -12.57 25.98 6.53
CA ASN A 98 -13.18 26.79 5.46
C ASN A 98 -12.82 26.30 4.04
N GLY A 99 -12.81 24.98 3.84
CA GLY A 99 -12.56 24.36 2.53
C GLY A 99 -11.08 24.12 2.18
N VAL A 100 -10.14 24.47 3.07
CA VAL A 100 -8.70 24.30 2.77
C VAL A 100 -8.28 22.84 2.84
N VAL A 101 -8.75 22.09 3.83
CA VAL A 101 -8.41 20.66 4.02
C VAL A 101 -9.58 19.81 3.50
N ASP A 102 -9.68 19.72 2.19
CA ASP A 102 -10.63 18.87 1.46
C ASP A 102 -10.05 17.47 1.16
N ALA A 103 -10.81 16.63 0.46
CA ALA A 103 -10.38 15.29 0.07
C ALA A 103 -9.10 15.32 -0.79
N LYS A 104 -8.94 16.32 -1.68
CA LYS A 104 -7.77 16.44 -2.55
C LYS A 104 -6.52 16.82 -1.75
N PHE A 105 -6.64 17.74 -0.80
CA PHE A 105 -5.54 18.10 0.10
C PHE A 105 -5.08 16.89 0.92
N ILE A 106 -6.03 16.12 1.48
CA ILE A 106 -5.72 14.91 2.26
C ILE A 106 -5.00 13.88 1.37
N ALA A 107 -5.45 13.67 0.15
CA ALA A 107 -4.82 12.76 -0.80
C ALA A 107 -3.39 13.19 -1.17
N ILE A 108 -3.16 14.48 -1.41
CA ILE A 108 -1.82 15.03 -1.69
C ILE A 108 -0.89 14.82 -0.48
N LEU A 109 -1.35 15.16 0.71
CA LEU A 109 -0.57 15.01 1.95
C LEU A 109 -0.24 13.54 2.21
N ASN A 110 -1.22 12.65 2.06
CA ASN A 110 -1.03 11.22 2.22
C ASN A 110 0.00 10.68 1.22
N THR A 111 -0.15 11.02 -0.06
CA THR A 111 0.81 10.66 -1.10
C THR A 111 2.22 11.18 -0.80
N ALA A 112 2.33 12.40 -0.31
CA ALA A 112 3.61 13.00 0.05
C ALA A 112 4.31 12.27 1.20
N LEU A 113 3.57 11.79 2.18
CA LEU A 113 4.11 11.06 3.33
C LEU A 113 4.39 9.57 3.01
N GLU A 114 3.56 8.94 2.20
CA GLU A 114 3.67 7.53 1.87
C GLU A 114 4.76 7.23 0.82
N SER A 115 4.89 8.07 -0.20
CA SER A 115 5.78 7.85 -1.34
C SER A 115 7.23 7.61 -0.96
N PRO A 116 7.86 8.37 -0.04
CA PRO A 116 9.23 8.12 0.39
C PRO A 116 9.42 6.76 1.03
N LEU A 117 8.37 6.21 1.66
CA LEU A 117 8.44 4.95 2.40
C LEU A 117 8.37 3.72 1.50
N GLY A 118 7.78 3.85 0.30
CA GLY A 118 7.54 2.72 -0.59
C GLY A 118 8.79 1.93 -1.00
N GLN A 119 9.93 2.60 -1.20
CA GLN A 119 11.18 1.97 -1.61
C GLN A 119 12.08 1.54 -0.45
N ILE A 120 11.84 2.03 0.77
CA ILE A 120 12.68 1.76 1.93
C ILE A 120 12.69 0.28 2.31
N SER A 121 11.62 -0.46 2.06
CA SER A 121 11.55 -1.89 2.35
C SER A 121 12.41 -2.74 1.41
N MET A 122 12.53 -2.32 0.14
CA MET A 122 13.20 -3.10 -0.90
C MET A 122 14.71 -2.89 -0.95
N ILE A 123 15.16 -1.65 -0.78
CA ILE A 123 16.58 -1.29 -0.91
C ILE A 123 17.47 -2.04 0.09
N PRO A 124 17.19 -2.06 1.41
CA PRO A 124 17.99 -2.81 2.36
C PRO A 124 18.02 -4.31 2.10
N LEU A 125 16.94 -4.86 1.58
CA LEU A 125 16.84 -6.28 1.27
C LEU A 125 17.71 -6.65 0.06
N LEU A 126 17.70 -5.84 -1.00
CA LEU A 126 18.58 -6.00 -2.16
C LEU A 126 20.06 -5.81 -1.77
N ALA A 127 20.38 -4.82 -0.93
CA ALA A 127 21.72 -4.59 -0.42
C ALA A 127 22.22 -5.77 0.43
N TRP A 128 21.33 -6.36 1.24
CA TRP A 128 21.66 -7.56 2.03
C TRP A 128 21.99 -8.75 1.14
N ILE A 129 21.23 -8.98 0.06
CA ILE A 129 21.52 -10.03 -0.92
C ILE A 129 22.88 -9.77 -1.58
N ALA A 130 23.10 -8.54 -2.06
CA ALA A 130 24.36 -8.16 -2.71
C ALA A 130 25.58 -8.40 -1.81
N LYS A 131 25.45 -8.20 -0.48
CA LYS A 131 26.50 -8.39 0.51
C LYS A 131 26.74 -9.85 0.87
N ASN A 132 25.67 -10.66 0.95
CA ASN A 132 25.76 -12.02 1.50
C ASN A 132 25.78 -13.12 0.42
N ALA A 133 25.46 -12.81 -0.83
CA ALA A 133 25.53 -13.79 -1.91
C ALA A 133 26.99 -14.03 -2.34
N PRO A 134 27.40 -15.30 -2.56
CA PRO A 134 28.72 -15.63 -3.12
C PRO A 134 28.94 -14.89 -4.44
N SER A 135 30.17 -14.42 -4.67
CA SER A 135 30.49 -13.56 -5.84
C SER A 135 30.10 -14.18 -7.18
N HIS A 136 30.29 -15.49 -7.33
CA HIS A 136 29.96 -16.26 -8.55
C HIS A 136 28.46 -16.62 -8.70
N LEU A 137 27.64 -16.42 -7.65
CA LEU A 137 26.22 -16.75 -7.65
C LEU A 137 25.31 -15.53 -7.43
N LYS A 138 25.83 -14.32 -7.41
CA LYS A 138 25.04 -13.10 -7.14
C LYS A 138 23.85 -12.98 -8.08
N ALA A 139 24.03 -13.16 -9.39
CA ALA A 139 22.97 -13.10 -10.37
C ALA A 139 21.86 -14.13 -10.09
N THR A 140 22.22 -15.36 -9.75
CA THR A 140 21.27 -16.41 -9.39
C THR A 140 20.48 -16.06 -8.12
N PHE A 141 21.14 -15.51 -7.09
CA PHE A 141 20.45 -15.07 -5.87
C PHE A 141 19.46 -13.94 -6.16
N PHE A 142 19.83 -12.97 -6.99
CA PHE A 142 18.89 -11.92 -7.40
C PHE A 142 17.72 -12.46 -8.22
N ALA A 143 17.95 -13.40 -9.14
CA ALA A 143 16.89 -14.02 -9.92
C ALA A 143 15.91 -14.84 -9.05
N VAL A 144 16.44 -15.64 -8.12
CA VAL A 144 15.63 -16.38 -7.14
C VAL A 144 14.82 -15.42 -6.26
N PHE A 145 15.44 -14.34 -5.78
CA PHE A 145 14.75 -13.33 -5.00
C PHE A 145 13.61 -12.66 -5.79
N ALA A 146 13.87 -12.26 -7.05
CA ALA A 146 12.86 -11.68 -7.92
C ALA A 146 11.69 -12.65 -8.16
N SER A 147 11.97 -13.95 -8.33
CA SER A 147 10.94 -14.98 -8.49
C SER A 147 10.06 -15.10 -7.24
N PHE A 148 10.65 -15.12 -6.05
CA PHE A 148 9.88 -15.11 -4.79
C PHE A 148 9.06 -13.83 -4.60
N THR A 149 9.61 -12.67 -4.96
CA THR A 149 8.87 -11.41 -4.92
C THR A 149 7.66 -11.44 -5.85
N ASN A 150 7.81 -11.94 -7.07
CA ASN A 150 6.69 -12.07 -8.01
C ASN A 150 5.65 -13.09 -7.52
N LEU A 151 6.07 -14.21 -6.92
CA LEU A 151 5.15 -15.18 -6.32
C LEU A 151 4.34 -14.53 -5.18
N ALA A 152 4.99 -13.75 -4.33
CA ALA A 152 4.36 -13.05 -3.22
C ALA A 152 3.37 -11.97 -3.73
N LEU A 153 3.72 -11.20 -4.78
CA LEU A 153 2.80 -10.27 -5.44
C LEU A 153 1.57 -11.00 -6.01
N SER A 154 1.75 -12.17 -6.62
CA SER A 154 0.65 -12.99 -7.12
C SER A 154 -0.25 -13.50 -5.98
N ALA A 155 0.33 -13.91 -4.86
CA ALA A 155 -0.41 -14.32 -3.67
C ALA A 155 -1.20 -13.13 -3.06
N SER A 156 -0.61 -11.95 -3.02
CA SER A 156 -1.27 -10.71 -2.61
C SER A 156 -2.46 -10.37 -3.50
N ALA A 157 -2.27 -10.42 -4.82
CA ALA A 157 -3.33 -10.19 -5.79
C ALA A 157 -4.48 -11.20 -5.64
N LEU A 158 -4.15 -12.47 -5.40
CA LEU A 158 -5.15 -13.51 -5.11
C LEU A 158 -5.90 -13.22 -3.80
N GLY A 159 -5.20 -12.80 -2.75
CA GLY A 159 -5.81 -12.38 -1.49
C GLY A 159 -6.74 -11.18 -1.68
N THR A 160 -6.33 -10.18 -2.47
CA THR A 160 -7.17 -9.03 -2.84
C THR A 160 -8.44 -9.49 -3.58
N LYS A 161 -8.31 -10.43 -4.51
CA LYS A 161 -9.48 -11.01 -5.21
C LYS A 161 -10.46 -11.62 -4.23
N TYR A 162 -10.01 -12.49 -3.31
CA TYR A 162 -10.89 -13.11 -2.32
C TYR A 162 -11.53 -12.09 -1.37
N LEU A 163 -10.81 -11.05 -0.97
CA LEU A 163 -11.41 -9.97 -0.17
C LEU A 163 -12.53 -9.26 -0.94
N ASN A 164 -12.35 -9.02 -2.25
CA ASN A 164 -13.39 -8.39 -3.08
C ASN A 164 -14.52 -9.36 -3.48
N GLU A 165 -14.36 -10.67 -3.27
CA GLU A 165 -15.47 -11.65 -3.36
C GLU A 165 -16.30 -11.66 -2.07
N ILE A 166 -15.70 -11.40 -0.90
CA ILE A 166 -16.38 -11.31 0.40
C ILE A 166 -17.07 -9.95 0.55
N TYR A 167 -16.36 -8.88 0.25
CA TYR A 167 -16.85 -7.50 0.30
C TYR A 167 -17.16 -7.04 -1.12
N VAL A 168 -18.43 -7.12 -1.50
CA VAL A 168 -18.85 -6.85 -2.88
C VAL A 168 -18.96 -5.35 -3.11
N ILE A 169 -18.05 -4.82 -3.92
CA ILE A 169 -18.04 -3.41 -4.31
C ILE A 169 -18.31 -3.35 -5.80
N THR A 170 -19.34 -2.62 -6.20
CA THR A 170 -19.72 -2.45 -7.60
C THR A 170 -19.66 -1.00 -8.02
N ARG A 171 -19.29 -0.78 -9.29
CA ARG A 171 -19.35 0.52 -9.95
C ARG A 171 -20.57 0.57 -10.87
N GLU A 172 -21.11 1.76 -11.07
CA GLU A 172 -22.17 1.93 -12.06
C GLU A 172 -21.69 1.56 -13.47
N VAL A 173 -22.39 0.64 -14.11
CA VAL A 173 -22.16 0.25 -15.49
C VAL A 173 -23.42 0.52 -16.30
N LYS A 174 -23.28 1.34 -17.35
CA LYS A 174 -24.34 1.63 -18.31
C LYS A 174 -24.08 0.90 -19.62
N ASP A 175 -25.16 0.41 -20.21
CA ASP A 175 -25.12 -0.10 -21.58
C ASP A 175 -24.78 1.06 -22.54
N LYS A 176 -23.79 0.83 -23.41
CA LYS A 176 -23.30 1.83 -24.36
C LYS A 176 -24.30 2.20 -25.44
N VAL A 177 -25.28 1.34 -25.70
CA VAL A 177 -26.28 1.52 -26.77
C VAL A 177 -27.58 2.07 -26.21
N THR A 178 -28.10 1.47 -25.14
CA THR A 178 -29.41 1.80 -24.56
C THR A 178 -29.32 2.81 -23.43
N SER A 179 -28.12 3.12 -22.92
CA SER A 179 -27.86 3.93 -21.71
C SER A 179 -28.58 3.39 -20.46
N ALA A 180 -29.10 2.17 -20.51
CA ALA A 180 -29.71 1.52 -19.35
C ALA A 180 -28.65 1.15 -18.32
N ILE A 181 -28.95 1.32 -17.03
CA ILE A 181 -28.09 0.93 -15.94
C ILE A 181 -28.12 -0.60 -15.82
N LEU A 182 -26.98 -1.25 -16.10
CA LEU A 182 -26.79 -2.70 -15.96
C LEU A 182 -26.41 -3.09 -14.53
N THR A 183 -25.61 -2.26 -13.87
CA THR A 183 -25.17 -2.45 -12.49
C THR A 183 -25.21 -1.10 -11.78
N THR A 184 -25.77 -1.05 -10.59
CA THR A 184 -25.73 0.15 -9.73
C THR A 184 -24.43 0.23 -8.98
N ALA A 185 -23.94 1.44 -8.69
CA ALA A 185 -22.82 1.64 -7.80
C ALA A 185 -23.21 1.26 -6.36
N ASP A 186 -22.40 0.43 -5.73
CA ASP A 186 -22.55 0.08 -4.31
C ASP A 186 -21.16 0.06 -3.65
N TYR A 187 -20.95 0.98 -2.71
CA TYR A 187 -19.73 1.14 -1.93
C TYR A 187 -19.95 0.82 -0.45
N SER A 188 -21.07 0.20 -0.07
CA SER A 188 -21.45 -0.04 1.34
C SER A 188 -20.40 -0.87 2.10
N ASP A 189 -19.82 -1.87 1.45
CA ASP A 189 -18.82 -2.76 2.05
C ASP A 189 -17.40 -2.20 2.03
N LEU A 190 -17.16 -1.07 1.33
CA LEU A 190 -15.81 -0.52 1.16
C LEU A 190 -15.17 -0.15 2.51
N GLY A 191 -15.94 0.43 3.44
CA GLY A 191 -15.41 0.81 4.75
C GLY A 191 -14.88 -0.37 5.55
N ILE A 192 -15.63 -1.47 5.57
CA ILE A 192 -15.23 -2.71 6.27
C ILE A 192 -14.02 -3.34 5.57
N LEU A 193 -13.99 -3.32 4.24
CA LEU A 193 -12.84 -3.78 3.45
C LEU A 193 -11.57 -3.01 3.80
N LEU A 194 -11.62 -1.67 3.86
CA LEU A 194 -10.48 -0.82 4.20
C LEU A 194 -9.98 -1.09 5.62
N ILE A 195 -10.89 -1.24 6.59
CA ILE A 195 -10.53 -1.62 7.97
C ILE A 195 -9.87 -3.00 8.01
N SER A 196 -10.43 -3.98 7.30
CA SER A 196 -9.86 -5.33 7.23
C SER A 196 -8.44 -5.34 6.67
N VAL A 197 -8.18 -4.60 5.59
CA VAL A 197 -6.83 -4.43 5.01
C VAL A 197 -5.87 -3.76 6.01
N THR A 198 -6.35 -2.75 6.75
CA THR A 198 -5.54 -2.09 7.79
C THR A 198 -5.17 -3.05 8.90
N LEU A 199 -6.13 -3.83 9.40
CA LEU A 199 -5.89 -4.83 10.44
C LEU A 199 -4.94 -5.94 9.99
N MET A 200 -5.07 -6.41 8.74
CA MET A 200 -4.13 -7.37 8.14
C MET A 200 -2.71 -6.80 8.08
N THR A 201 -2.57 -5.51 7.78
CA THR A 201 -1.27 -4.83 7.79
C THR A 201 -0.63 -4.84 9.18
N LEU A 202 -1.42 -4.57 10.22
CA LEU A 202 -0.95 -4.60 11.61
C LEU A 202 -0.66 -6.01 12.10
N SER A 203 -1.43 -7.02 11.68
CA SER A 203 -1.20 -8.42 12.08
C SER A 203 0.18 -8.96 11.67
N LEU A 204 0.75 -8.42 10.58
CA LEU A 204 2.09 -8.76 10.11
C LEU A 204 3.21 -8.36 11.10
N ILE A 205 2.96 -7.40 11.99
CA ILE A 205 3.89 -7.01 13.05
C ILE A 205 4.13 -8.18 14.00
N HIS A 206 3.09 -8.91 14.40
CA HIS A 206 3.21 -10.09 15.27
C HIS A 206 4.02 -11.23 14.62
N ILE A 207 3.95 -11.34 13.29
CA ILE A 207 4.74 -12.33 12.54
C ILE A 207 6.22 -11.94 12.48
N SER A 208 6.52 -10.64 12.53
CA SER A 208 7.89 -10.12 12.44
C SER A 208 8.61 -10.05 13.80
N GLU A 209 7.90 -10.06 14.93
CA GLU A 209 8.53 -10.11 16.24
C GLU A 209 9.23 -11.45 16.45
N PRO A 210 10.55 -11.44 16.82
CA PRO A 210 11.21 -12.65 17.26
C PRO A 210 10.56 -13.05 18.58
N THR A 211 9.89 -14.20 18.63
CA THR A 211 9.50 -14.83 19.88
C THR A 211 10.72 -14.88 20.80
N ARG A 212 10.77 -14.02 21.79
CA ARG A 212 11.71 -14.12 22.90
C ARG A 212 11.37 -15.44 23.64
N ARG A 213 12.10 -16.48 23.35
CA ARG A 213 12.35 -17.63 24.23
C ARG A 213 13.84 -17.84 24.35
#